data_840447bf6636f27253bc89e58d899ae3
#
_entry.id   840447bf6636f27253bc89e58d899ae3
#
_cell.length_a   1.000
_cell.length_b   1.000
_cell.length_c   1.000
_cell.angle_alpha   90.00
_cell.angle_beta   90.00
_cell.angle_gamma   90.00
#
_symmetry.space_group_name_H-M   'P 1'
#
loop_
_entity.id
_entity.type
_entity.pdbx_description
1 polymer ?
#
loop_
_entity_poly.entity_id
_entity_poly.type
_entity_poly.pdbx_seq_one_letter_code
_entity_poly.pdbx_strand_id
1 'polypeptide(L)'
;MRNQNVAADKLRKLINSGQFLPMPCCFDALSAKLIEQADFQLTFMSGFATSASRLGAPDLGLMSYAEVVDQARNINEAISIPMIADGDTGYGNAMNVRRTVGGFARAGCAAVLIEDQLAPKRCGHTPGKDVVGREEAFDRIKAAVDAREEGTDILIMARTDANHTHGLKEAIERAHRFHELGADILFVEAPKNIDEMRTICSELPGCKMANIVEGGLTPNLAMNEISELGYQIAAYPLTLLSAAMNAMKMTLDRMKIDQPRNDLLLDFGELRKDIGFDEYYENSEAYTSSQRK
;
A
#
# COMPACT_ATOMS: atom_id res chain seq x y z
N MET A 1 6.07 27.67 -5.04
CA MET A 1 5.75 26.77 -6.17
C MET A 1 5.40 25.44 -5.56
N ARG A 2 4.23 24.86 -5.86
CA ARG A 2 3.93 23.47 -5.47
C ARG A 2 4.95 22.58 -6.14
N ASN A 3 5.66 21.74 -5.41
CA ASN A 3 6.46 20.68 -6.02
C ASN A 3 5.47 19.69 -6.67
N GLN A 4 5.45 19.66 -8.00
CA GLN A 4 4.56 18.79 -8.76
C GLN A 4 4.97 17.33 -8.53
N ASN A 5 4.07 16.52 -8.00
CA ASN A 5 4.28 15.07 -7.80
C ASN A 5 3.60 14.30 -8.95
N VAL A 6 4.40 13.85 -9.90
CA VAL A 6 3.92 13.12 -11.09
C VAL A 6 3.12 11.86 -10.71
N ALA A 7 3.53 11.14 -9.66
CA ALA A 7 2.81 9.95 -9.21
C ALA A 7 1.43 10.31 -8.63
N ALA A 8 1.32 11.41 -7.87
CA ALA A 8 0.05 11.91 -7.37
C ALA A 8 -0.90 12.31 -8.51
N ASP A 9 -0.38 12.97 -9.55
CA ASP A 9 -1.17 13.34 -10.73
C ASP A 9 -1.66 12.11 -11.52
N LYS A 10 -0.81 11.09 -11.66
CA LYS A 10 -1.22 9.81 -12.26
C LYS A 10 -2.35 9.16 -11.46
N LEU A 11 -2.22 9.09 -10.13
CA LEU A 11 -3.25 8.49 -9.27
C LEU A 11 -4.58 9.27 -9.33
N ARG A 12 -4.55 10.62 -9.32
CA ARG A 12 -5.75 11.44 -9.50
C ARG A 12 -6.47 11.12 -10.80
N LYS A 13 -5.73 10.96 -11.90
CA LYS A 13 -6.30 10.59 -13.20
C LYS A 13 -6.95 9.21 -13.17
N LEU A 14 -6.29 8.22 -12.55
CA LEU A 14 -6.84 6.88 -12.38
C LEU A 14 -8.13 6.90 -11.56
N ILE A 15 -8.17 7.60 -10.42
CA ILE A 15 -9.37 7.73 -9.60
C ILE A 15 -10.49 8.44 -10.39
N ASN A 16 -10.17 9.54 -11.07
CA ASN A 16 -11.17 10.32 -11.81
C ASN A 16 -11.70 9.60 -13.06
N SER A 17 -11.00 8.59 -13.58
CA SER A 17 -11.50 7.77 -14.69
C SER A 17 -12.70 6.89 -14.30
N GLY A 18 -12.91 6.63 -13.01
CA GLY A 18 -13.95 5.74 -12.51
C GLY A 18 -13.70 4.26 -12.77
N GLN A 19 -12.58 3.89 -13.41
CA GLN A 19 -12.25 2.48 -13.64
C GLN A 19 -11.94 1.75 -12.33
N PHE A 20 -12.23 0.45 -12.30
CA PHE A 20 -11.81 -0.42 -11.20
C PHE A 20 -10.30 -0.70 -11.28
N LEU A 21 -9.62 -0.61 -10.15
CA LEU A 21 -8.16 -0.72 -10.03
C LEU A 21 -7.80 -1.91 -9.12
N PRO A 22 -7.52 -3.08 -9.67
CA PRO A 22 -6.87 -4.14 -8.90
C PRO A 22 -5.46 -3.68 -8.51
N MET A 23 -5.13 -3.79 -7.24
CA MET A 23 -3.91 -3.25 -6.67
C MET A 23 -3.13 -4.32 -5.89
N PRO A 24 -2.31 -5.13 -6.57
CA PRO A 24 -1.32 -5.98 -5.89
C PRO A 24 -0.39 -5.11 -5.06
N CYS A 25 -0.04 -5.59 -3.86
CA CYS A 25 0.79 -4.81 -2.97
C CYS A 25 2.24 -5.27 -3.00
N CYS A 26 3.14 -4.29 -3.05
CA CYS A 26 4.58 -4.50 -2.97
C CYS A 26 5.09 -4.38 -1.52
N PHE A 27 6.30 -4.83 -1.31
CA PHE A 27 7.00 -4.72 -0.02
C PHE A 27 8.48 -4.35 -0.19
N ASP A 28 8.99 -4.41 -1.42
CA ASP A 28 10.33 -4.00 -1.81
C ASP A 28 10.36 -3.55 -3.28
N ALA A 29 11.50 -3.07 -3.73
CA ALA A 29 11.68 -2.58 -5.09
C ALA A 29 11.49 -3.69 -6.14
N LEU A 30 11.86 -4.94 -5.83
CA LEU A 30 11.71 -6.07 -6.75
C LEU A 30 10.24 -6.43 -6.95
N SER A 31 9.48 -6.61 -5.86
CA SER A 31 8.05 -6.91 -5.95
C SER A 31 7.28 -5.80 -6.66
N ALA A 32 7.64 -4.53 -6.45
CA ALA A 32 7.03 -3.39 -7.14
C ALA A 32 7.32 -3.40 -8.64
N LYS A 33 8.57 -3.71 -9.04
CA LYS A 33 8.97 -3.82 -10.44
C LYS A 33 8.22 -4.95 -11.15
N LEU A 34 8.05 -6.11 -10.51
CA LEU A 34 7.27 -7.21 -11.05
C LEU A 34 5.78 -6.88 -11.21
N ILE A 35 5.22 -6.09 -10.30
CA ILE A 35 3.84 -5.59 -10.42
C ILE A 35 3.70 -4.69 -11.66
N GLU A 36 4.63 -3.75 -11.87
CA GLU A 36 4.63 -2.88 -13.03
C GLU A 36 4.82 -3.68 -14.34
N GLN A 37 5.74 -4.63 -14.37
CA GLN A 37 5.97 -5.51 -15.53
C GLN A 37 4.75 -6.39 -15.88
N ALA A 38 3.89 -6.66 -14.91
CA ALA A 38 2.61 -7.36 -15.10
C ALA A 38 1.46 -6.41 -15.51
N ASP A 39 1.76 -5.18 -15.95
CA ASP A 39 0.82 -4.16 -16.45
C ASP A 39 -0.23 -3.67 -15.43
N PHE A 40 0.01 -3.83 -14.12
CA PHE A 40 -0.80 -3.19 -13.12
C PHE A 40 -0.52 -1.68 -13.08
N GLN A 41 -1.58 -0.89 -12.91
CA GLN A 41 -1.51 0.57 -13.00
C GLN A 41 -1.28 1.26 -11.65
N LEU A 42 -1.37 0.52 -10.55
CA LEU A 42 -1.30 1.01 -9.19
C LEU A 42 -0.74 -0.07 -8.28
N THR A 43 0.07 0.32 -7.30
CA THR A 43 0.51 -0.57 -6.22
C THR A 43 0.40 0.09 -4.85
N PHE A 44 0.46 -0.71 -3.81
CA PHE A 44 0.46 -0.26 -2.41
C PHE A 44 1.64 -0.88 -1.68
N MET A 45 2.41 -0.07 -0.95
CA MET A 45 3.45 -0.59 -0.06
C MET A 45 2.79 -1.10 1.23
N SER A 46 2.64 -2.43 1.34
CA SER A 46 2.02 -3.08 2.49
C SER A 46 2.91 -3.00 3.74
N GLY A 47 2.41 -2.40 4.83
CA GLY A 47 3.13 -2.34 6.10
C GLY A 47 3.45 -3.72 6.65
N PHE A 48 2.49 -4.65 6.61
CA PHE A 48 2.69 -6.04 7.02
C PHE A 48 3.80 -6.73 6.23
N ALA A 49 3.73 -6.67 4.90
CA ALA A 49 4.69 -7.35 4.04
C ALA A 49 6.09 -6.69 4.12
N THR A 50 6.13 -5.37 4.30
CA THR A 50 7.37 -4.62 4.52
C THR A 50 8.02 -4.98 5.86
N SER A 51 7.25 -5.05 6.95
CA SER A 51 7.77 -5.49 8.26
C SER A 51 8.34 -6.91 8.18
N ALA A 52 7.60 -7.82 7.54
CA ALA A 52 8.04 -9.20 7.35
C ALA A 52 9.33 -9.31 6.52
N SER A 53 9.44 -8.56 5.40
CA SER A 53 10.59 -8.66 4.51
C SER A 53 11.83 -7.92 5.05
N ARG A 54 11.64 -6.75 5.67
CA ARG A 54 12.75 -5.90 6.11
C ARG A 54 13.30 -6.30 7.48
N LEU A 55 12.42 -6.71 8.41
CA LEU A 55 12.79 -7.06 9.79
C LEU A 55 12.70 -8.56 10.09
N GLY A 56 12.02 -9.35 9.25
CA GLY A 56 11.63 -10.72 9.62
C GLY A 56 10.69 -10.76 10.82
N ALA A 57 9.91 -9.71 11.05
CA ALA A 57 9.11 -9.50 12.25
C ALA A 57 7.64 -9.18 11.93
N PRO A 58 6.71 -9.42 12.86
CA PRO A 58 5.30 -9.12 12.67
C PRO A 58 5.05 -7.61 12.61
N ASP A 59 3.97 -7.23 11.93
CA ASP A 59 3.52 -5.84 11.77
C ASP A 59 2.77 -5.36 13.03
N LEU A 60 3.52 -4.90 14.01
CA LEU A 60 3.04 -4.45 15.33
C LEU A 60 3.62 -3.08 15.71
N GLY A 61 3.82 -2.20 14.72
CA GLY A 61 4.38 -0.88 14.95
C GLY A 61 5.87 -0.90 15.31
N LEU A 62 6.61 -1.92 14.87
CA LEU A 62 8.06 -2.06 15.15
C LEU A 62 8.92 -1.16 14.26
N MET A 63 8.47 -0.90 13.04
CA MET A 63 9.22 -0.06 12.10
C MET A 63 9.08 1.42 12.48
N SER A 64 10.20 2.12 12.45
CA SER A 64 10.21 3.57 12.61
C SER A 64 9.78 4.28 11.33
N TYR A 65 9.31 5.53 11.46
CA TYR A 65 9.03 6.41 10.32
C TYR A 65 10.19 6.46 9.31
N ALA A 66 11.43 6.53 9.79
CA ALA A 66 12.60 6.63 8.91
C ALA A 66 12.81 5.37 8.06
N GLU A 67 12.60 4.18 8.64
CA GLU A 67 12.72 2.91 7.93
C GLU A 67 11.63 2.75 6.88
N VAL A 68 10.39 3.17 7.18
CA VAL A 68 9.28 3.04 6.25
C VAL A 68 9.40 4.03 5.09
N VAL A 69 9.80 5.29 5.35
CA VAL A 69 10.04 6.28 4.30
C VAL A 69 11.23 5.89 3.41
N ASP A 70 12.29 5.32 3.97
CA ASP A 70 13.42 4.80 3.19
C ASP A 70 12.99 3.66 2.26
N GLN A 71 12.15 2.74 2.75
CA GLN A 71 11.58 1.68 1.92
C GLN A 71 10.71 2.25 0.79
N ALA A 72 9.84 3.19 1.12
CA ALA A 72 8.97 3.84 0.14
C ALA A 72 9.78 4.55 -0.97
N ARG A 73 10.87 5.23 -0.61
CA ARG A 73 11.77 5.86 -1.58
C ARG A 73 12.39 4.84 -2.52
N ASN A 74 12.97 3.75 -1.98
CA ASN A 74 13.60 2.71 -2.79
C ASN A 74 12.60 2.05 -3.77
N ILE A 75 11.36 1.86 -3.35
CA ILE A 75 10.30 1.34 -4.21
C ILE A 75 9.98 2.34 -5.34
N ASN A 76 9.72 3.61 -4.99
CA ASN A 76 9.37 4.63 -5.99
C ASN A 76 10.47 4.91 -7.00
N GLU A 77 11.74 4.74 -6.63
CA GLU A 77 12.89 4.86 -7.55
C GLU A 77 12.93 3.72 -8.58
N ALA A 78 12.29 2.58 -8.29
CA ALA A 78 12.31 1.39 -9.15
C ALA A 78 11.13 1.29 -10.13
N ILE A 79 10.07 2.09 -9.97
CA ILE A 79 8.82 2.01 -10.73
C ILE A 79 8.35 3.38 -11.22
N SER A 80 7.51 3.36 -12.25
CA SER A 80 6.86 4.57 -12.80
C SER A 80 5.36 4.65 -12.49
N ILE A 81 4.74 3.53 -12.11
CA ILE A 81 3.33 3.50 -11.68
C ILE A 81 3.18 4.17 -10.30
N PRO A 82 2.03 4.81 -10.01
CA PRO A 82 1.80 5.41 -8.71
C PRO A 82 1.79 4.36 -7.60
N MET A 83 2.37 4.70 -6.44
CA MET A 83 2.36 3.89 -5.24
C MET A 83 1.67 4.62 -4.10
N ILE A 84 0.76 3.93 -3.41
CA ILE A 84 0.21 4.35 -2.13
C ILE A 84 1.07 3.74 -1.02
N ALA A 85 1.44 4.51 -0.02
CA ALA A 85 2.25 4.03 1.10
C ALA A 85 1.44 3.88 2.38
N ASP A 86 1.74 2.84 3.17
CA ASP A 86 1.22 2.68 4.53
C ASP A 86 1.96 3.67 5.45
N GLY A 87 1.24 4.64 6.00
CA GLY A 87 1.73 5.65 6.94
C GLY A 87 1.34 5.35 8.39
N ASP A 88 0.81 4.14 8.65
CA ASP A 88 0.36 3.73 9.97
C ASP A 88 -0.56 4.79 10.63
N THR A 89 -0.37 5.06 11.90
CA THR A 89 -1.09 6.11 12.65
C THR A 89 -0.49 7.51 12.49
N GLY A 90 0.50 7.68 11.59
CA GLY A 90 1.22 8.93 11.38
C GLY A 90 2.43 9.14 12.29
N TYR A 91 2.86 8.12 13.03
CA TYR A 91 4.06 8.08 13.90
C TYR A 91 4.07 9.12 15.02
N GLY A 92 2.89 9.40 15.60
CA GLY A 92 2.76 10.27 16.77
C GLY A 92 1.47 11.10 16.74
N ASN A 93 1.54 12.36 17.18
CA ASN A 93 0.39 13.27 17.20
C ASN A 93 0.14 13.92 15.82
N ALA A 94 -0.85 14.82 15.72
CA ALA A 94 -1.20 15.52 14.48
C ALA A 94 0.00 16.25 13.82
N MET A 95 0.95 16.77 14.59
CA MET A 95 2.15 17.40 14.04
C MET A 95 3.14 16.38 13.44
N ASN A 96 3.17 15.17 14.01
CA ASN A 96 3.91 14.07 13.41
C ASN A 96 3.26 13.62 12.10
N VAL A 97 1.92 13.57 12.03
CA VAL A 97 1.18 13.26 10.79
C VAL A 97 1.58 14.24 9.67
N ARG A 98 1.61 15.55 9.92
CA ARG A 98 2.06 16.56 8.94
C ARG A 98 3.48 16.26 8.42
N ARG A 99 4.41 15.94 9.33
CA ARG A 99 5.78 15.55 8.97
C ARG A 99 5.82 14.28 8.14
N THR A 100 5.00 13.29 8.49
CA THR A 100 4.87 12.01 7.82
C THR A 100 4.39 12.20 6.38
N VAL A 101 3.29 12.91 6.16
CA VAL A 101 2.76 13.26 4.85
C VAL A 101 3.83 13.91 3.97
N GLY A 102 4.54 14.92 4.51
CA GLY A 102 5.63 15.58 3.80
C GLY A 102 6.81 14.65 3.47
N GLY A 103 7.10 13.67 4.31
CA GLY A 103 8.14 12.68 4.07
C GLY A 103 7.81 11.72 2.93
N PHE A 104 6.62 11.16 2.95
CA PHE A 104 6.16 10.24 1.90
C PHE A 104 6.01 10.95 0.54
N ALA A 105 5.55 12.20 0.52
CA ALA A 105 5.52 12.98 -0.72
C ALA A 105 6.93 13.18 -1.31
N ARG A 106 7.92 13.52 -0.47
CA ARG A 106 9.32 13.65 -0.92
C ARG A 106 9.95 12.32 -1.33
N ALA A 107 9.46 11.20 -0.79
CA ALA A 107 9.84 9.87 -1.22
C ALA A 107 9.18 9.45 -2.55
N GLY A 108 8.34 10.31 -3.16
CA GLY A 108 7.71 10.06 -4.46
C GLY A 108 6.37 9.33 -4.39
N CYS A 109 5.79 9.11 -3.19
CA CYS A 109 4.50 8.43 -3.06
C CYS A 109 3.36 9.24 -3.67
N ALA A 110 2.45 8.55 -4.35
CA ALA A 110 1.24 9.15 -4.92
C ALA A 110 0.19 9.47 -3.85
N ALA A 111 0.10 8.60 -2.85
CA ALA A 111 -0.76 8.77 -1.69
C ALA A 111 -0.12 8.18 -0.44
N VAL A 112 -0.60 8.62 0.72
CA VAL A 112 -0.26 8.05 2.02
C VAL A 112 -1.53 7.67 2.77
N LEU A 113 -1.55 6.46 3.33
CA LEU A 113 -2.59 6.02 4.24
C LEU A 113 -2.29 6.52 5.65
N ILE A 114 -3.31 7.05 6.34
CA ILE A 114 -3.30 7.37 7.77
C ILE A 114 -4.52 6.72 8.42
N GLU A 115 -4.29 6.01 9.53
CA GLU A 115 -5.33 5.27 10.22
C GLU A 115 -5.63 5.78 11.63
N ASP A 116 -6.81 5.44 12.14
CA ASP A 116 -7.30 5.84 13.46
C ASP A 116 -6.98 4.84 14.58
N GLN A 117 -6.12 3.85 14.34
CA GLN A 117 -5.74 2.90 15.39
C GLN A 117 -5.02 3.58 16.57
N LEU A 118 -5.20 3.00 17.75
CA LEU A 118 -4.40 3.32 18.93
C LEU A 118 -3.00 2.74 18.77
N ALA A 119 -1.96 3.57 18.95
CA ALA A 119 -0.57 3.10 18.90
C ALA A 119 -0.16 2.35 20.19
N PRO A 120 0.63 1.28 20.11
CA PRO A 120 1.19 0.68 18.89
C PRO A 120 0.13 -0.06 18.06
N LYS A 121 0.10 0.22 16.76
CA LYS A 121 -0.89 -0.34 15.83
C LYS A 121 -0.75 -1.87 15.69
N ARG A 122 -1.77 -2.50 15.14
CA ARG A 122 -1.80 -3.92 14.79
C ARG A 122 -2.31 -4.11 13.36
N CYS A 123 -2.00 -5.24 12.76
CA CYS A 123 -2.60 -5.59 11.46
C CYS A 123 -4.14 -5.60 11.56
N GLY A 124 -4.82 -5.03 10.57
CA GLY A 124 -6.28 -4.88 10.54
C GLY A 124 -7.07 -6.19 10.63
N HIS A 125 -6.46 -7.32 10.27
CA HIS A 125 -7.06 -8.65 10.33
C HIS A 125 -6.67 -9.45 11.58
N THR A 126 -5.96 -8.85 12.56
CA THR A 126 -5.55 -9.51 13.80
C THR A 126 -6.35 -9.01 15.02
N PRO A 127 -6.52 -9.84 16.06
CA PRO A 127 -7.24 -9.43 17.27
C PRO A 127 -6.47 -8.42 18.12
N GLY A 128 -7.20 -7.70 18.96
CA GLY A 128 -6.64 -6.82 19.99
C GLY A 128 -6.25 -5.43 19.50
N LYS A 129 -6.67 -5.01 18.29
CA LYS A 129 -6.60 -3.62 17.84
C LYS A 129 -7.68 -2.78 18.53
N ASP A 130 -7.40 -1.51 18.69
CA ASP A 130 -8.33 -0.49 19.18
C ASP A 130 -8.15 0.80 18.40
N VAL A 131 -9.12 1.70 18.48
CA VAL A 131 -9.10 2.99 17.79
C VAL A 131 -9.09 4.14 18.78
N VAL A 132 -8.51 5.25 18.40
CA VAL A 132 -8.54 6.49 19.17
C VAL A 132 -9.94 7.12 19.16
N GLY A 133 -10.20 8.05 20.05
CA GLY A 133 -11.45 8.84 20.05
C GLY A 133 -11.65 9.59 18.74
N ARG A 134 -12.92 9.93 18.43
CA ARG A 134 -13.28 10.59 17.17
C ARG A 134 -12.47 11.87 16.91
N GLU A 135 -12.33 12.72 17.91
CA GLU A 135 -11.62 13.99 17.77
C GLU A 135 -10.17 13.79 17.36
N GLU A 136 -9.46 12.85 18.01
CA GLU A 136 -8.08 12.54 17.65
C GLU A 136 -7.98 11.93 16.24
N ALA A 137 -8.91 11.05 15.86
CA ALA A 137 -8.96 10.48 14.51
C ALA A 137 -9.16 11.58 13.47
N PHE A 138 -10.06 12.53 13.73
CA PHE A 138 -10.34 13.65 12.83
C PHE A 138 -9.16 14.63 12.75
N ASP A 139 -8.50 14.90 13.86
CA ASP A 139 -7.30 15.74 13.90
C ASP A 139 -6.15 15.15 13.10
N ARG A 140 -5.96 13.83 13.13
CA ARG A 140 -4.95 13.15 12.29
C ARG A 140 -5.22 13.37 10.79
N ILE A 141 -6.46 13.13 10.35
CA ILE A 141 -6.82 13.30 8.93
C ILE A 141 -6.79 14.77 8.54
N LYS A 142 -7.31 15.67 9.40
CA LYS A 142 -7.21 17.11 9.16
C LYS A 142 -5.75 17.55 9.01
N ALA A 143 -4.87 17.11 9.87
CA ALA A 143 -3.44 17.44 9.80
C ALA A 143 -2.78 16.93 8.51
N ALA A 144 -3.17 15.75 8.04
CA ALA A 144 -2.71 15.19 6.76
C ALA A 144 -3.18 16.05 5.58
N VAL A 145 -4.45 16.44 5.58
CA VAL A 145 -5.05 17.29 4.54
C VAL A 145 -4.45 18.71 4.58
N ASP A 146 -4.30 19.31 5.74
CA ASP A 146 -3.66 20.64 5.89
C ASP A 146 -2.24 20.62 5.32
N ALA A 147 -1.45 19.57 5.58
CA ALA A 147 -0.11 19.43 5.00
C ALA A 147 -0.13 19.38 3.46
N ARG A 148 -1.13 18.69 2.87
CA ARG A 148 -1.35 18.68 1.42
C ARG A 148 -1.70 20.08 0.89
N GLU A 149 -2.64 20.75 1.51
CA GLU A 149 -3.11 22.08 1.07
C GLU A 149 -2.01 23.16 1.19
N GLU A 150 -1.10 23.00 2.12
CA GLU A 150 0.06 23.89 2.29
C GLU A 150 1.18 23.65 1.26
N GLY A 151 0.99 22.76 0.32
CA GLY A 151 1.88 22.60 -0.83
C GLY A 151 2.59 21.25 -0.93
N THR A 152 2.26 20.31 -0.06
CA THR A 152 2.72 18.90 -0.18
C THR A 152 1.82 18.16 -1.16
N ASP A 153 2.27 17.96 -2.39
CA ASP A 153 1.46 17.30 -3.44
C ASP A 153 1.43 15.79 -3.26
N ILE A 154 0.40 15.27 -2.58
CA ILE A 154 0.16 13.85 -2.30
C ILE A 154 -1.33 13.66 -1.99
N LEU A 155 -1.92 12.50 -2.33
CA LEU A 155 -3.28 12.16 -1.93
C LEU A 155 -3.30 11.58 -0.51
N ILE A 156 -4.43 11.74 0.17
CA ILE A 156 -4.66 11.22 1.52
C ILE A 156 -5.67 10.08 1.46
N MET A 157 -5.23 8.88 1.86
CA MET A 157 -6.11 7.75 2.12
C MET A 157 -6.40 7.69 3.61
N ALA A 158 -7.66 7.82 3.98
CA ALA A 158 -8.10 7.78 5.38
C ALA A 158 -8.70 6.42 5.71
N ARG A 159 -8.11 5.73 6.68
CA ARG A 159 -8.54 4.41 7.15
C ARG A 159 -9.16 4.50 8.53
N THR A 160 -10.27 3.76 8.71
CA THR A 160 -10.82 3.49 10.04
C THR A 160 -10.89 2.00 10.32
N ASP A 161 -10.47 1.62 11.50
CA ASP A 161 -10.60 0.27 12.06
C ASP A 161 -11.79 0.15 13.02
N ALA A 162 -12.62 1.19 13.15
CA ALA A 162 -13.74 1.24 14.09
C ALA A 162 -14.81 0.16 13.85
N ASN A 163 -14.90 -0.43 12.64
CA ASN A 163 -15.81 -1.54 12.38
C ASN A 163 -15.56 -2.75 13.29
N HIS A 164 -14.30 -3.00 13.65
CA HIS A 164 -13.95 -4.10 14.53
C HIS A 164 -14.36 -3.84 15.99
N THR A 165 -14.19 -2.62 16.47
CA THR A 165 -14.32 -2.26 17.89
C THR A 165 -15.66 -1.65 18.24
N HIS A 166 -16.24 -0.84 17.34
CA HIS A 166 -17.46 -0.05 17.57
C HIS A 166 -18.58 -0.36 16.58
N GLY A 167 -18.32 -1.21 15.58
CA GLY A 167 -19.29 -1.63 14.57
C GLY A 167 -19.36 -0.71 13.34
N LEU A 168 -20.07 -1.22 12.31
CA LEU A 168 -20.11 -0.62 10.98
C LEU A 168 -20.62 0.82 10.98
N LYS A 169 -21.65 1.13 11.79
CA LYS A 169 -22.21 2.48 11.85
C LYS A 169 -21.16 3.51 12.27
N GLU A 170 -20.39 3.21 13.31
CA GLU A 170 -19.32 4.09 13.76
C GLU A 170 -18.23 4.28 12.69
N ALA A 171 -17.85 3.18 12.02
CA ALA A 171 -16.87 3.25 10.95
C ALA A 171 -17.34 4.12 9.76
N ILE A 172 -18.61 4.01 9.39
CA ILE A 172 -19.20 4.83 8.33
C ILE A 172 -19.25 6.30 8.74
N GLU A 173 -19.67 6.62 9.97
CA GLU A 173 -19.71 7.99 10.48
C GLU A 173 -18.29 8.64 10.48
N ARG A 174 -17.26 7.87 10.89
CA ARG A 174 -15.86 8.34 10.82
C ARG A 174 -15.40 8.56 9.38
N ALA A 175 -15.67 7.62 8.49
CA ALA A 175 -15.27 7.71 7.09
C ALA A 175 -15.98 8.88 6.36
N HIS A 176 -17.24 9.17 6.67
CA HIS A 176 -17.93 10.37 6.21
C HIS A 176 -17.19 11.64 6.64
N ARG A 177 -16.83 11.70 7.93
CA ARG A 177 -16.10 12.86 8.44
C ARG A 177 -14.71 13.00 7.81
N PHE A 178 -14.02 11.89 7.54
CA PHE A 178 -12.75 11.91 6.81
C PHE A 178 -12.91 12.49 5.40
N HIS A 179 -13.98 12.13 4.70
CA HIS A 179 -14.30 12.70 3.39
C HIS A 179 -14.56 14.21 3.48
N GLU A 180 -15.38 14.66 4.42
CA GLU A 180 -15.67 16.08 4.66
C GLU A 180 -14.40 16.89 4.98
N LEU A 181 -13.44 16.29 5.67
CA LEU A 181 -12.14 16.89 5.95
C LEU A 181 -11.23 16.94 4.72
N GLY A 182 -11.58 16.24 3.63
CA GLY A 182 -10.86 16.29 2.36
C GLY A 182 -10.00 15.07 2.07
N ALA A 183 -10.22 13.92 2.71
CA ALA A 183 -9.58 12.66 2.30
C ALA A 183 -9.98 12.29 0.87
N ASP A 184 -9.00 11.84 0.08
CA ASP A 184 -9.17 11.49 -1.33
C ASP A 184 -9.68 10.06 -1.53
N ILE A 185 -9.28 9.14 -0.65
CA ILE A 185 -9.63 7.72 -0.68
C ILE A 185 -10.11 7.30 0.71
N LEU A 186 -11.24 6.60 0.77
CA LEU A 186 -11.81 6.11 2.01
C LEU A 186 -11.56 4.60 2.15
N PHE A 187 -11.18 4.19 3.34
CA PHE A 187 -10.92 2.81 3.65
C PHE A 187 -11.52 2.41 5.01
N VAL A 188 -12.57 1.58 4.98
CA VAL A 188 -13.14 0.92 6.15
C VAL A 188 -12.58 -0.49 6.23
N GLU A 189 -11.80 -0.77 7.27
CA GLU A 189 -11.07 -2.04 7.41
C GLU A 189 -11.98 -3.18 7.85
N ALA A 190 -11.75 -4.35 7.25
CA ALA A 190 -12.30 -5.65 7.65
C ALA A 190 -13.84 -5.69 7.77
N PRO A 191 -14.59 -5.36 6.71
CA PRO A 191 -16.02 -5.67 6.66
C PRO A 191 -16.22 -7.19 6.78
N LYS A 192 -17.21 -7.60 7.58
CA LYS A 192 -17.40 -9.00 8.01
C LYS A 192 -18.14 -9.86 6.99
N ASN A 193 -18.88 -9.24 6.10
CA ASN A 193 -19.71 -9.90 5.11
C ASN A 193 -20.02 -8.98 3.91
N ILE A 194 -20.61 -9.53 2.87
CA ILE A 194 -20.94 -8.81 1.64
C ILE A 194 -21.94 -7.67 1.88
N ASP A 195 -22.87 -7.81 2.83
CA ASP A 195 -23.83 -6.78 3.15
C ASP A 195 -23.20 -5.55 3.81
N GLU A 196 -22.20 -5.77 4.67
CA GLU A 196 -21.37 -4.66 5.17
C GLU A 196 -20.60 -3.97 4.05
N MET A 197 -19.99 -4.73 3.12
CA MET A 197 -19.31 -4.17 1.95
C MET A 197 -20.23 -3.34 1.08
N ARG A 198 -21.44 -3.83 0.83
CA ARG A 198 -22.49 -3.11 0.07
C ARG A 198 -22.91 -1.82 0.78
N THR A 199 -23.11 -1.88 2.09
CA THR A 199 -23.48 -0.73 2.91
C THR A 199 -22.39 0.35 2.87
N ILE A 200 -21.11 -0.03 3.03
CA ILE A 200 -19.98 0.89 2.90
C ILE A 200 -19.99 1.59 1.54
N CYS A 201 -20.22 0.84 0.46
CA CYS A 201 -20.21 1.42 -0.88
C CYS A 201 -21.40 2.32 -1.16
N SER A 202 -22.58 2.00 -0.62
CA SER A 202 -23.81 2.77 -0.83
C SER A 202 -23.88 4.04 0.01
N GLU A 203 -23.29 4.03 1.21
CA GLU A 203 -23.35 5.17 2.12
C GLU A 203 -22.18 6.13 1.96
N LEU A 204 -20.98 5.64 1.63
CA LEU A 204 -19.80 6.50 1.52
C LEU A 204 -19.65 7.11 0.12
N PRO A 205 -19.33 8.41 0.04
CA PRO A 205 -19.02 9.07 -1.23
C PRO A 205 -17.59 8.78 -1.72
N GLY A 206 -17.30 9.15 -2.95
CA GLY A 206 -15.95 9.19 -3.52
C GLY A 206 -15.31 7.82 -3.72
N CYS A 207 -13.97 7.81 -3.83
CA CYS A 207 -13.18 6.61 -4.04
C CYS A 207 -13.08 5.76 -2.77
N LYS A 208 -13.41 4.47 -2.89
CA LYS A 208 -13.35 3.50 -1.79
C LYS A 208 -12.42 2.35 -2.14
N MET A 209 -11.63 1.91 -1.14
CA MET A 209 -10.75 0.76 -1.25
C MET A 209 -11.27 -0.41 -0.42
N ALA A 210 -11.30 -1.61 -1.02
CA ALA A 210 -11.44 -2.89 -0.32
C ALA A 210 -10.06 -3.50 -0.08
N ASN A 211 -9.85 -4.08 1.11
CA ASN A 211 -8.63 -4.80 1.46
C ASN A 211 -8.92 -6.31 1.48
N ILE A 212 -8.38 -7.03 0.50
CA ILE A 212 -8.62 -8.46 0.29
C ILE A 212 -7.42 -9.25 0.77
N VAL A 213 -7.55 -9.83 1.96
CA VAL A 213 -6.56 -10.74 2.54
C VAL A 213 -7.11 -12.15 2.44
N GLU A 214 -6.45 -13.00 1.65
CA GLU A 214 -6.85 -14.39 1.49
C GLU A 214 -6.78 -15.11 2.85
N GLY A 215 -7.92 -15.65 3.30
CA GLY A 215 -8.06 -16.24 4.65
C GLY A 215 -8.23 -15.23 5.79
N GLY A 216 -8.38 -13.94 5.48
CA GLY A 216 -8.65 -12.88 6.44
C GLY A 216 -10.14 -12.72 6.79
N LEU A 217 -10.50 -11.54 7.33
CA LEU A 217 -11.86 -11.24 7.79
C LEU A 217 -12.77 -10.73 6.66
N THR A 218 -12.24 -9.98 5.70
CA THR A 218 -12.97 -9.46 4.55
C THR A 218 -13.36 -10.61 3.61
N PRO A 219 -14.60 -10.67 3.10
CA PRO A 219 -14.98 -11.66 2.09
C PRO A 219 -14.05 -11.63 0.88
N ASN A 220 -13.52 -12.79 0.50
CA ASN A 220 -12.66 -12.92 -0.67
C ASN A 220 -13.53 -13.11 -1.92
N LEU A 221 -13.88 -12.01 -2.57
CA LEU A 221 -14.71 -11.94 -3.76
C LEU A 221 -13.86 -11.84 -5.03
N ALA A 222 -14.43 -12.21 -6.17
CA ALA A 222 -13.82 -11.95 -7.46
C ALA A 222 -13.76 -10.42 -7.74
N MET A 223 -12.80 -10.00 -8.55
CA MET A 223 -12.56 -8.57 -8.84
C MET A 223 -13.79 -7.87 -9.42
N ASN A 224 -14.54 -8.55 -10.30
CA ASN A 224 -15.78 -8.03 -10.87
C ASN A 224 -16.87 -7.84 -9.79
N GLU A 225 -17.00 -8.76 -8.84
CA GLU A 225 -17.98 -8.65 -7.74
C GLU A 225 -17.64 -7.46 -6.82
N ILE A 226 -16.35 -7.23 -6.52
CA ILE A 226 -15.89 -6.08 -5.73
C ILE A 226 -16.22 -4.77 -6.46
N SER A 227 -15.98 -4.72 -7.76
CA SER A 227 -16.30 -3.57 -8.62
C SER A 227 -17.81 -3.30 -8.64
N GLU A 228 -18.63 -4.33 -8.80
CA GLU A 228 -20.10 -4.24 -8.83
C GLU A 228 -20.70 -3.76 -7.49
N LEU A 229 -20.02 -4.04 -6.37
CA LEU A 229 -20.39 -3.49 -5.07
C LEU A 229 -20.16 -1.97 -4.98
N GLY A 230 -19.28 -1.41 -5.81
CA GLY A 230 -18.98 0.02 -5.85
C GLY A 230 -17.62 0.41 -5.24
N TYR A 231 -16.74 -0.55 -4.98
CA TYR A 231 -15.33 -0.26 -4.69
C TYR A 231 -14.61 0.11 -5.98
N GLN A 232 -13.75 1.11 -5.91
CA GLN A 232 -12.92 1.50 -7.05
C GLN A 232 -11.53 0.87 -6.99
N ILE A 233 -11.03 0.56 -5.80
CA ILE A 233 -9.71 -0.05 -5.58
C ILE A 233 -9.90 -1.35 -4.79
N ALA A 234 -9.22 -2.42 -5.21
CA ALA A 234 -9.08 -3.65 -4.43
C ALA A 234 -7.60 -3.94 -4.17
N ALA A 235 -7.18 -3.82 -2.92
CA ALA A 235 -5.82 -4.11 -2.48
C ALA A 235 -5.65 -5.61 -2.12
N TYR A 236 -4.54 -6.18 -2.55
CA TYR A 236 -4.13 -7.56 -2.24
C TYR A 236 -2.80 -7.53 -1.47
N PRO A 237 -2.83 -7.24 -0.14
CA PRO A 237 -1.65 -6.85 0.62
C PRO A 237 -0.66 -7.96 0.89
N LEU A 238 -1.10 -9.22 0.88
CA LEU A 238 -0.27 -10.36 1.31
C LEU A 238 -0.06 -11.42 0.23
N THR A 239 -0.77 -11.35 -0.89
CA THR A 239 -0.75 -12.35 -1.96
C THR A 239 0.67 -12.64 -2.45
N LEU A 240 1.42 -11.60 -2.82
CA LEU A 240 2.78 -11.75 -3.33
C LEU A 240 3.77 -12.22 -2.26
N LEU A 241 3.67 -11.68 -1.03
CA LEU A 241 4.50 -12.16 0.09
C LEU A 241 4.23 -13.64 0.40
N SER A 242 2.96 -14.03 0.46
CA SER A 242 2.56 -15.41 0.72
C SER A 242 3.07 -16.36 -0.36
N ALA A 243 2.92 -15.99 -1.63
CA ALA A 243 3.42 -16.76 -2.75
C ALA A 243 4.96 -16.91 -2.72
N ALA A 244 5.69 -15.81 -2.48
CA ALA A 244 7.15 -15.82 -2.37
C ALA A 244 7.63 -16.69 -1.20
N MET A 245 7.00 -16.57 -0.03
CA MET A 245 7.32 -17.41 1.14
C MET A 245 7.05 -18.90 0.85
N ASN A 246 5.95 -19.22 0.18
CA ASN A 246 5.64 -20.60 -0.18
C ASN A 246 6.69 -21.17 -1.14
N ALA A 247 7.05 -20.43 -2.19
CA ALA A 247 8.09 -20.85 -3.14
C ALA A 247 9.45 -21.05 -2.47
N MET A 248 9.85 -20.13 -1.58
CA MET A 248 11.09 -20.28 -0.80
C MET A 248 11.06 -21.53 0.09
N LYS A 249 9.97 -21.79 0.80
CA LYS A 249 9.84 -23.00 1.64
C LYS A 249 9.95 -24.26 0.83
N MET A 250 9.22 -24.38 -0.29
CA MET A 250 9.29 -25.52 -1.19
C MET A 250 10.71 -25.76 -1.72
N THR A 251 11.41 -24.68 -2.08
CA THR A 251 12.78 -24.76 -2.56
C THR A 251 13.73 -25.23 -1.46
N LEU A 252 13.63 -24.66 -0.25
CA LEU A 252 14.44 -25.04 0.90
C LEU A 252 14.21 -26.52 1.31
N ASP A 253 12.98 -26.99 1.28
CA ASP A 253 12.66 -28.40 1.59
C ASP A 253 13.35 -29.33 0.60
N ARG A 254 13.31 -29.05 -0.72
CA ARG A 254 14.03 -29.84 -1.73
C ARG A 254 15.55 -29.76 -1.57
N MET A 255 16.09 -28.56 -1.27
CA MET A 255 17.53 -28.40 -1.01
C MET A 255 17.99 -29.23 0.18
N LYS A 256 17.21 -29.29 1.26
CA LYS A 256 17.54 -30.02 2.50
C LYS A 256 17.77 -31.53 2.26
N ILE A 257 17.10 -32.11 1.26
CA ILE A 257 17.17 -33.53 0.93
C ILE A 257 17.79 -33.78 -0.46
N ASP A 258 18.48 -32.79 -1.01
CA ASP A 258 19.18 -32.80 -2.30
C ASP A 258 18.30 -33.27 -3.48
N GLN A 259 17.03 -32.83 -3.51
CA GLN A 259 16.11 -33.12 -4.63
C GLN A 259 16.26 -32.08 -5.75
N PRO A 260 15.97 -32.45 -7.01
CA PRO A 260 15.89 -31.51 -8.14
C PRO A 260 14.88 -30.41 -7.86
N ARG A 261 15.21 -29.16 -8.28
CA ARG A 261 14.39 -27.96 -8.02
C ARG A 261 14.27 -27.02 -9.22
N ASN A 262 14.77 -27.43 -10.38
CA ASN A 262 14.79 -26.59 -11.59
C ASN A 262 13.39 -26.11 -12.01
N ASP A 263 12.35 -26.90 -11.73
CA ASP A 263 10.95 -26.56 -11.97
C ASP A 263 10.40 -25.45 -11.04
N LEU A 264 11.14 -25.07 -10.00
CA LEU A 264 10.79 -23.99 -9.08
C LEU A 264 11.58 -22.70 -9.36
N LEU A 265 12.55 -22.74 -10.27
CA LEU A 265 13.44 -21.62 -10.52
C LEU A 265 13.14 -20.98 -11.89
N LEU A 266 13.27 -19.67 -11.95
CA LEU A 266 13.34 -18.98 -13.24
C LEU A 266 14.62 -19.36 -13.98
N ASP A 267 14.59 -19.31 -15.30
CA ASP A 267 15.81 -19.34 -16.09
C ASP A 267 16.72 -18.16 -15.73
N PHE A 268 18.03 -18.38 -15.77
CA PHE A 268 18.98 -17.33 -15.38
C PHE A 268 18.93 -16.10 -16.31
N GLY A 269 18.63 -16.31 -17.60
CA GLY A 269 18.44 -15.21 -18.56
C GLY A 269 17.19 -14.40 -18.25
N GLU A 270 16.07 -15.06 -17.94
CA GLU A 270 14.82 -14.42 -17.51
C GLU A 270 15.04 -13.63 -16.22
N LEU A 271 15.66 -14.24 -15.19
CA LEU A 271 15.99 -13.56 -13.93
C LEU A 271 16.79 -12.28 -14.15
N ARG A 272 17.82 -12.31 -15.01
CA ARG A 272 18.63 -11.14 -15.33
C ARG A 272 17.84 -10.06 -16.04
N LYS A 273 16.99 -10.43 -16.99
CA LYS A 273 16.12 -9.52 -17.72
C LYS A 273 15.16 -8.79 -16.78
N ASP A 274 14.48 -9.52 -15.92
CA ASP A 274 13.48 -8.94 -14.98
C ASP A 274 14.12 -7.97 -13.99
N ILE A 275 15.36 -8.24 -13.57
CA ILE A 275 16.13 -7.34 -12.69
C ILE A 275 16.61 -6.09 -13.43
N GLY A 276 16.80 -6.15 -14.78
CA GLY A 276 17.19 -5.01 -15.62
C GLY A 276 18.67 -4.98 -16.00
N PHE A 277 19.35 -6.14 -16.10
CA PHE A 277 20.75 -6.21 -16.50
C PHE A 277 20.96 -5.66 -17.90
N ASP A 278 20.07 -5.95 -18.84
CA ASP A 278 20.21 -5.54 -20.24
C ASP A 278 20.13 -4.02 -20.36
N GLU A 279 19.13 -3.40 -19.72
CA GLU A 279 18.98 -1.94 -19.65
C GLU A 279 20.21 -1.27 -18.99
N TYR A 280 20.74 -1.86 -17.93
CA TYR A 280 21.95 -1.35 -17.28
C TYR A 280 23.16 -1.37 -18.23
N TYR A 281 23.37 -2.44 -19.00
CA TYR A 281 24.47 -2.53 -19.94
C TYR A 281 24.31 -1.55 -21.10
N GLU A 282 23.15 -1.42 -21.69
CA GLU A 282 22.85 -0.43 -22.73
C GLU A 282 23.17 0.99 -22.25
N ASN A 283 22.67 1.35 -21.07
CA ASN A 283 22.93 2.67 -20.48
C ASN A 283 24.43 2.88 -20.15
N SER A 284 25.16 1.84 -19.73
CA SER A 284 26.56 1.93 -19.37
C SER A 284 27.49 2.11 -20.57
N GLU A 285 27.10 1.65 -21.78
CA GLU A 285 27.87 1.82 -23.01
C GLU A 285 28.12 3.30 -23.33
N ALA A 286 27.15 4.17 -23.04
CA ALA A 286 27.28 5.62 -23.24
C ALA A 286 28.43 6.25 -22.40
N TYR A 287 28.89 5.59 -21.34
CA TYR A 287 29.92 6.05 -20.41
C TYR A 287 31.22 5.26 -20.51
N THR A 288 31.31 4.33 -21.45
CA THR A 288 32.57 3.58 -21.67
C THR A 288 33.55 4.53 -22.34
N SER A 289 34.52 5.05 -21.59
CA SER A 289 35.60 5.84 -22.16
C SER A 289 36.38 5.00 -23.17
N SER A 290 36.80 5.63 -24.29
CA SER A 290 37.57 5.05 -25.41
C SER A 290 38.95 4.48 -25.01
N GLN A 291 39.18 4.20 -23.73
CA GLN A 291 40.45 3.72 -23.18
C GLN A 291 40.52 2.22 -22.90
N ARG A 292 39.53 1.44 -23.35
CA ARG A 292 39.68 -0.01 -23.43
C ARG A 292 39.94 -0.43 -24.89
N LYS A 293 41.14 -0.05 -25.39
CA LYS A 293 41.77 -0.73 -26.51
C LYS A 293 42.95 -1.53 -25.99
#